data_6dc03e14d0a2a88b5585541f0c9c2393
#
_entry.id   6dc03e14d0a2a88b5585541f0c9c2393
#
_cell.length_a   1.000
_cell.length_b   1.000
_cell.length_c   1.000
_cell.angle_alpha   90.00
_cell.angle_beta   90.00
_cell.angle_gamma   90.00
#
_symmetry.space_group_name_H-M   'P 1'
#
loop_
_entity.id
_entity.type
_entity.pdbx_description
1 polymer ?
#
loop_
_entity_poly.entity_id
_entity_poly.type
_entity_poly.pdbx_seq_one_letter_code
_entity_poly.pdbx_strand_id
1 'polypeptide(L)'
;MKLTINNEEIQALNESPNPQFPKYTSQLINLANQNAQGTRPKVVGQLTELFEEYQKNEKEISIDTWKKWYLSKYPKAIDDATNKIYEQIQNLKNAIELIDKNMIQKWVEDLVITKTYNGLYVQKAILYKISKVKRTNFRLAKPEEESVGIDEYVGNVAYSIKPNTYKTMSRLSESINVKMIYYTKTKSGIEIEFEE
;
A
#
# COMPACT_ATOMS: atom_id res chain seq x y z
N MET A 1 1.51 19.75 -19.40
CA MET A 1 2.00 20.85 -18.55
C MET A 1 2.07 20.34 -17.13
N LYS A 2 3.20 20.51 -16.42
CA LYS A 2 3.37 20.10 -15.01
C LYS A 2 3.53 21.35 -14.17
N LEU A 3 2.66 21.55 -13.19
CA LEU A 3 2.71 22.68 -12.24
C LEU A 3 3.09 22.13 -10.87
N THR A 4 3.84 22.89 -10.11
CA THR A 4 4.20 22.56 -8.73
C THR A 4 3.73 23.71 -7.83
N ILE A 5 2.98 23.38 -6.80
CA ILE A 5 2.61 24.30 -5.72
C ILE A 5 3.49 23.91 -4.52
N ASN A 6 4.25 24.85 -3.99
CA ASN A 6 5.11 24.58 -2.85
C ASN A 6 4.35 24.66 -1.51
N ASN A 7 4.95 24.14 -0.44
CA ASN A 7 4.30 24.08 0.88
C ASN A 7 4.04 25.47 1.47
N GLU A 8 4.87 26.47 1.16
CA GLU A 8 4.69 27.84 1.64
C GLU A 8 3.47 28.48 0.99
N GLU A 9 3.25 28.25 -0.31
CA GLU A 9 2.04 28.70 -1.02
C GLU A 9 0.78 28.06 -0.45
N ILE A 10 0.83 26.74 -0.12
CA ILE A 10 -0.30 26.05 0.51
C ILE A 10 -0.58 26.60 1.91
N GLN A 11 0.47 26.86 2.71
CA GLN A 11 0.33 27.43 4.04
C GLN A 11 -0.23 28.85 4.02
N ALA A 12 0.26 29.70 3.10
CA ALA A 12 -0.23 31.07 2.94
C ALA A 12 -1.72 31.13 2.57
N LEU A 13 -2.21 30.13 1.82
CA LEU A 13 -3.62 30.02 1.45
C LEU A 13 -4.52 29.55 2.59
N ASN A 14 -4.00 28.69 3.49
CA ASN A 14 -4.84 27.99 4.47
C ASN A 14 -4.64 28.48 5.91
N GLU A 15 -3.62 29.33 6.17
CA GLU A 15 -3.22 29.77 7.52
C GLU A 15 -3.05 28.59 8.50
N SER A 16 -2.72 27.42 7.98
CA SER A 16 -2.72 26.18 8.76
C SER A 16 -1.43 26.01 9.57
N PRO A 17 -1.49 25.57 10.84
CA PRO A 17 -0.30 25.27 11.60
C PRO A 17 0.46 24.10 10.99
N ASN A 18 1.79 24.19 10.96
CA ASN A 18 2.68 23.12 10.51
C ASN A 18 3.46 22.56 11.70
N PRO A 19 2.92 21.57 12.45
CA PRO A 19 3.58 21.01 13.61
C PRO A 19 4.85 20.27 13.20
N GLN A 20 5.96 20.60 13.85
CA GLN A 20 7.24 19.92 13.63
C GLN A 20 7.35 18.71 14.57
N PHE A 21 7.71 17.58 14.04
CA PHE A 21 7.90 16.34 14.78
C PHE A 21 9.35 15.87 14.67
N PRO A 22 9.94 15.27 15.72
CA PRO A 22 11.25 14.64 15.64
C PRO A 22 11.33 13.58 14.54
N LYS A 23 12.54 13.34 14.04
CA LYS A 23 12.79 12.36 12.97
C LYS A 23 12.18 10.98 13.32
N TYR A 24 11.53 10.36 12.37
CA TYR A 24 10.82 9.06 12.45
C TYR A 24 9.53 9.03 13.28
N THR A 25 9.23 10.04 14.11
CA THR A 25 8.02 9.97 14.96
C THR A 25 6.74 10.00 14.15
N SER A 26 6.67 10.82 13.10
CA SER A 26 5.49 10.88 12.23
C SER A 26 5.23 9.54 11.52
N GLN A 27 6.28 8.85 11.06
CA GLN A 27 6.15 7.53 10.42
C GLN A 27 5.62 6.49 11.41
N LEU A 28 6.13 6.48 12.65
CA LEU A 28 5.68 5.57 13.69
C LEU A 28 4.24 5.85 14.13
N ILE A 29 3.88 7.14 14.28
CA ILE A 29 2.51 7.53 14.61
C ILE A 29 1.55 7.13 13.48
N ASN A 30 1.93 7.31 12.21
CA ASN A 30 1.13 6.88 11.07
C ASN A 30 0.95 5.35 11.03
N LEU A 31 2.01 4.59 11.27
CA LEU A 31 1.94 3.13 11.37
C LEU A 31 1.01 2.69 12.52
N ALA A 32 1.14 3.30 13.69
CA ALA A 32 0.28 3.05 14.82
C ALA A 32 -1.19 3.39 14.53
N ASN A 33 -1.44 4.54 13.89
CA ASN A 33 -2.78 4.95 13.46
C ASN A 33 -3.41 3.97 12.47
N GLN A 34 -2.65 3.49 11.48
CA GLN A 34 -3.12 2.48 10.53
C GLN A 34 -3.51 1.18 11.23
N ASN A 35 -2.68 0.69 12.15
CA ASN A 35 -2.94 -0.55 12.89
C ASN A 35 -4.13 -0.41 13.86
N ALA A 36 -4.22 0.71 14.57
CA ALA A 36 -5.28 0.99 15.53
C ALA A 36 -6.58 1.46 14.86
N GLN A 37 -6.53 1.88 13.58
CA GLN A 37 -7.60 2.62 12.91
C GLN A 37 -8.10 3.81 13.76
N GLY A 38 -7.16 4.50 14.43
CA GLY A 38 -7.46 5.47 15.47
C GLY A 38 -8.28 6.66 14.99
N THR A 39 -7.89 7.20 13.81
CA THR A 39 -8.58 8.36 13.21
C THR A 39 -9.75 7.97 12.30
N ARG A 40 -10.10 6.68 12.21
CA ARG A 40 -11.22 6.24 11.38
C ARG A 40 -12.54 6.63 12.04
N PRO A 41 -13.41 7.39 11.38
CA PRO A 41 -14.71 7.76 11.92
C PRO A 41 -15.55 6.51 12.24
N LYS A 42 -16.23 6.49 13.39
CA LYS A 42 -17.19 5.42 13.72
C LYS A 42 -18.42 5.43 12.82
N VAL A 43 -18.74 6.59 12.27
CA VAL A 43 -19.86 6.79 11.35
C VAL A 43 -19.27 6.80 9.94
N VAL A 44 -19.91 6.10 9.02
CA VAL A 44 -19.53 5.92 7.61
C VAL A 44 -19.75 7.24 6.83
N GLY A 45 -19.22 8.34 7.36
CA GLY A 45 -19.07 9.59 6.63
C GLY A 45 -17.57 9.77 6.39
N GLN A 46 -17.16 9.97 5.16
CA GLN A 46 -15.79 10.41 4.90
C GLN A 46 -15.66 11.84 5.45
N LEU A 47 -14.48 12.23 5.92
CA LEU A 47 -14.21 13.61 6.38
C LEU A 47 -14.61 14.66 5.32
N THR A 48 -14.58 14.30 4.04
CA THR A 48 -15.06 15.11 2.93
C THR A 48 -16.54 15.45 3.07
N GLU A 49 -17.40 14.48 3.38
CA GLU A 49 -18.84 14.69 3.55
C GLU A 49 -19.14 15.59 4.77
N LEU A 50 -18.38 15.39 5.86
CA LEU A 50 -18.48 16.25 7.05
C LEU A 50 -18.04 17.69 6.75
N PHE A 51 -17.01 17.85 5.92
CA PHE A 51 -16.54 19.16 5.52
C PHE A 51 -17.55 19.89 4.62
N GLU A 52 -18.20 19.18 3.71
CA GLU A 52 -19.30 19.72 2.91
C GLU A 52 -20.50 20.15 3.77
N GLU A 53 -20.82 19.34 4.79
CA GLU A 53 -21.89 19.70 5.75
C GLU A 53 -21.51 20.96 6.55
N TYR A 54 -20.25 21.05 7.03
CA TYR A 54 -19.75 22.24 7.69
C TYR A 54 -19.88 23.48 6.80
N GLN A 55 -19.42 23.40 5.55
CA GLN A 55 -19.49 24.52 4.60
C GLN A 55 -20.92 25.03 4.34
N LYS A 56 -21.91 24.14 4.39
CA LYS A 56 -23.32 24.51 4.21
C LYS A 56 -23.92 25.22 5.45
N ASN A 57 -23.37 24.96 6.63
CA ASN A 57 -23.91 25.44 7.90
C ASN A 57 -23.19 26.68 8.45
N GLU A 58 -21.96 26.94 8.00
CA GLU A 58 -21.13 28.04 8.51
C GLU A 58 -20.97 29.16 7.47
N LYS A 59 -21.05 30.40 7.95
CA LYS A 59 -20.89 31.59 7.11
C LYS A 59 -19.44 31.96 6.87
N GLU A 60 -18.61 31.66 7.85
CA GLU A 60 -17.16 31.94 7.81
C GLU A 60 -16.41 30.61 7.80
N ILE A 61 -15.65 30.37 6.73
CA ILE A 61 -14.91 29.15 6.53
C ILE A 61 -13.45 29.39 6.94
N SER A 62 -13.06 28.83 8.09
CA SER A 62 -11.70 28.89 8.63
C SER A 62 -11.36 27.62 9.38
N ILE A 63 -10.08 27.39 9.69
CA ILE A 63 -9.65 26.23 10.46
C ILE A 63 -10.21 26.25 11.86
N ASP A 64 -10.36 27.43 12.46
CA ASP A 64 -10.90 27.61 13.82
C ASP A 64 -12.41 27.32 13.88
N THR A 65 -13.18 27.79 12.90
CA THR A 65 -14.61 27.49 12.82
C THR A 65 -14.85 26.02 12.50
N TRP A 66 -14.04 25.42 11.61
CA TRP A 66 -14.05 23.97 11.37
C TRP A 66 -13.78 23.17 12.64
N LYS A 67 -12.74 23.51 13.41
CA LYS A 67 -12.40 22.85 14.66
C LYS A 67 -13.55 22.92 15.67
N LYS A 68 -14.13 24.10 15.87
CA LYS A 68 -15.28 24.30 16.78
C LYS A 68 -16.47 23.45 16.34
N TRP A 69 -16.84 23.51 15.06
CA TRP A 69 -17.95 22.76 14.49
C TRP A 69 -17.74 21.25 14.65
N TYR A 70 -16.56 20.74 14.28
CA TYR A 70 -16.23 19.32 14.35
C TYR A 70 -16.28 18.82 15.80
N LEU A 71 -15.68 19.52 16.75
CA LEU A 71 -15.65 19.14 18.13
C LEU A 71 -17.02 19.31 18.83
N SER A 72 -17.89 20.18 18.35
CA SER A 72 -19.27 20.25 18.85
C SER A 72 -20.06 18.98 18.53
N LYS A 73 -19.82 18.35 17.37
CA LYS A 73 -20.45 17.09 16.98
C LYS A 73 -19.76 15.86 17.56
N TYR A 74 -18.43 15.91 17.67
CA TYR A 74 -17.59 14.79 18.08
C TYR A 74 -16.60 15.21 19.18
N PRO A 75 -17.10 15.55 20.40
CA PRO A 75 -16.26 16.18 21.43
C PRO A 75 -15.10 15.30 21.91
N LYS A 76 -15.22 13.98 21.79
CA LYS A 76 -14.17 13.01 22.21
C LYS A 76 -13.34 12.44 21.04
N ALA A 77 -13.59 12.87 19.82
CA ALA A 77 -12.98 12.22 18.65
C ALA A 77 -11.45 12.27 18.66
N ILE A 78 -10.88 13.40 19.04
CA ILE A 78 -9.42 13.58 19.12
C ILE A 78 -8.83 12.78 20.28
N ASP A 79 -9.45 12.84 21.47
CA ASP A 79 -8.98 12.12 22.65
C ASP A 79 -9.07 10.60 22.44
N ASP A 80 -10.19 10.10 21.91
CA ASP A 80 -10.38 8.69 21.61
C ASP A 80 -9.36 8.18 20.56
N ALA A 81 -9.12 8.95 19.51
CA ALA A 81 -8.11 8.64 18.52
C ALA A 81 -6.70 8.65 19.11
N THR A 82 -6.38 9.67 19.91
CA THR A 82 -5.08 9.80 20.57
C THR A 82 -4.81 8.61 21.48
N ASN A 83 -5.78 8.22 22.31
CA ASN A 83 -5.63 7.09 23.22
C ASN A 83 -5.38 5.76 22.49
N LYS A 84 -6.12 5.49 21.43
CA LYS A 84 -5.93 4.29 20.58
C LYS A 84 -4.56 4.26 19.92
N ILE A 85 -4.14 5.39 19.35
CA ILE A 85 -2.84 5.49 18.70
C ILE A 85 -1.72 5.34 19.74
N TYR A 86 -1.86 5.97 20.89
CA TYR A 86 -0.88 5.88 21.97
C TYR A 86 -0.71 4.45 22.49
N GLU A 87 -1.81 3.72 22.72
CA GLU A 87 -1.77 2.30 23.08
C GLU A 87 -0.99 1.48 22.04
N GLN A 88 -1.26 1.72 20.76
CA GLN A 88 -0.54 1.04 19.69
C GLN A 88 0.95 1.43 19.61
N ILE A 89 1.31 2.67 19.96
CA ILE A 89 2.71 3.09 20.10
C ILE A 89 3.41 2.31 21.22
N GLN A 90 2.74 2.07 22.37
CA GLN A 90 3.31 1.24 23.45
C GLN A 90 3.52 -0.21 22.97
N ASN A 91 2.59 -0.78 22.21
CA ASN A 91 2.74 -2.11 21.63
C ASN A 91 3.92 -2.16 20.65
N LEU A 92 4.08 -1.15 19.78
CA LEU A 92 5.22 -1.04 18.86
C LEU A 92 6.54 -0.88 19.62
N LYS A 93 6.58 -0.09 20.68
CA LYS A 93 7.76 0.06 21.53
C LYS A 93 8.20 -1.28 22.11
N ASN A 94 7.28 -2.03 22.70
CA ASN A 94 7.55 -3.37 23.24
C ASN A 94 8.03 -4.34 22.15
N ALA A 95 7.43 -4.28 20.96
CA ALA A 95 7.86 -5.11 19.83
C ALA A 95 9.26 -4.76 19.34
N ILE A 96 9.61 -3.47 19.27
CA ILE A 96 10.94 -3.00 18.87
C ILE A 96 12.01 -3.50 19.84
N GLU A 97 11.74 -3.53 21.14
CA GLU A 97 12.66 -4.05 22.16
C GLU A 97 12.97 -5.55 22.02
N LEU A 98 12.06 -6.31 21.37
CA LEU A 98 12.25 -7.75 21.07
C LEU A 98 13.07 -8.00 19.79
N ILE A 99 13.26 -6.99 18.94
CA ILE A 99 13.95 -7.14 17.66
C ILE A 99 15.47 -7.11 17.89
N ASP A 100 16.08 -8.27 17.80
CA ASP A 100 17.54 -8.40 17.82
C ASP A 100 18.13 -8.60 16.40
N LYS A 101 19.47 -8.58 16.32
CA LYS A 101 20.19 -8.76 15.05
C LYS A 101 19.91 -10.13 14.40
N ASN A 102 19.75 -11.17 15.23
CA ASN A 102 19.50 -12.53 14.75
C ASN A 102 18.08 -12.64 14.13
N MET A 103 17.08 -11.98 14.75
CA MET A 103 15.74 -11.91 14.18
C MET A 103 15.75 -11.20 12.83
N ILE A 104 16.47 -10.08 12.72
CA ILE A 104 16.65 -9.36 11.46
C ILE A 104 17.32 -10.24 10.42
N GLN A 105 18.39 -10.96 10.79
CA GLN A 105 19.08 -11.87 9.88
C GLN A 105 18.15 -12.96 9.35
N LYS A 106 17.39 -13.63 10.22
CA LYS A 106 16.42 -14.66 9.82
C LYS A 106 15.36 -14.10 8.88
N TRP A 107 14.89 -12.88 9.16
CA TRP A 107 13.90 -12.22 8.29
C TRP A 107 14.48 -11.92 6.90
N VAL A 108 15.75 -11.44 6.84
CA VAL A 108 16.45 -11.19 5.58
C VAL A 108 16.70 -12.49 4.81
N GLU A 109 17.12 -13.56 5.49
CA GLU A 109 17.30 -14.88 4.87
C GLU A 109 16.00 -15.42 4.30
N ASP A 110 14.90 -15.33 5.06
CA ASP A 110 13.57 -15.74 4.57
C ASP A 110 13.17 -14.93 3.33
N LEU A 111 13.37 -13.61 3.34
CA LEU A 111 13.02 -12.74 2.22
C LEU A 111 13.86 -13.05 0.98
N VAL A 112 15.19 -13.06 1.14
CA VAL A 112 16.12 -13.12 0.01
C VAL A 112 16.28 -14.55 -0.53
N ILE A 113 16.28 -15.56 0.34
CA ILE A 113 16.48 -16.94 -0.07
C ILE A 113 15.15 -17.66 -0.26
N THR A 114 14.37 -17.80 0.82
CA THR A 114 13.18 -18.66 0.81
C THR A 114 12.07 -18.10 -0.08
N LYS A 115 11.71 -16.83 0.10
CA LYS A 115 10.61 -16.21 -0.67
C LYS A 115 10.98 -16.01 -2.13
N THR A 116 12.23 -15.65 -2.42
CA THR A 116 12.73 -15.53 -3.80
C THR A 116 12.72 -16.89 -4.49
N TYR A 117 13.27 -17.92 -3.85
CA TYR A 117 13.25 -19.28 -4.40
C TYR A 117 11.83 -19.77 -4.66
N ASN A 118 10.94 -19.64 -3.67
CA ASN A 118 9.54 -20.05 -3.79
C ASN A 118 8.80 -19.25 -4.87
N GLY A 119 9.09 -17.97 -5.02
CA GLY A 119 8.55 -17.11 -6.08
C GLY A 119 8.94 -17.62 -7.47
N LEU A 120 10.22 -17.86 -7.68
CA LEU A 120 10.75 -18.39 -8.95
C LEU A 120 10.21 -19.81 -9.24
N TYR A 121 10.04 -20.64 -8.20
CA TYR A 121 9.48 -21.99 -8.36
C TYR A 121 8.01 -21.95 -8.76
N VAL A 122 7.21 -21.03 -8.18
CA VAL A 122 5.82 -20.79 -8.56
C VAL A 122 5.71 -20.32 -10.02
N GLN A 123 6.53 -19.35 -10.43
CA GLN A 123 6.58 -18.89 -11.80
C GLN A 123 6.89 -20.05 -12.76
N LYS A 124 7.92 -20.81 -12.47
CA LYS A 124 8.30 -21.99 -13.28
C LYS A 124 7.19 -23.03 -13.38
N ALA A 125 6.45 -23.30 -12.29
CA ALA A 125 5.33 -24.22 -12.29
C ALA A 125 4.16 -23.71 -13.17
N ILE A 126 3.87 -22.40 -13.11
CA ILE A 126 2.86 -21.73 -13.94
C ILE A 126 3.24 -21.88 -15.42
N LEU A 127 4.49 -21.53 -15.79
CA LEU A 127 5.00 -21.63 -17.16
C LEU A 127 4.94 -23.06 -17.70
N TYR A 128 5.38 -24.02 -16.88
CA TYR A 128 5.29 -25.44 -17.24
C TYR A 128 3.86 -25.86 -17.55
N LYS A 129 2.90 -25.46 -16.71
CA LYS A 129 1.48 -25.78 -16.95
C LYS A 129 0.96 -25.17 -18.23
N ILE A 130 1.24 -23.88 -18.47
CA ILE A 130 0.79 -23.17 -19.70
C ILE A 130 1.47 -23.74 -20.94
N SER A 131 2.78 -24.03 -20.89
CA SER A 131 3.50 -24.63 -22.01
C SER A 131 2.92 -25.98 -22.42
N LYS A 132 2.46 -26.79 -21.48
CA LYS A 132 1.77 -28.05 -21.76
C LYS A 132 0.41 -27.84 -22.43
N VAL A 133 -0.37 -26.85 -21.98
CA VAL A 133 -1.66 -26.49 -22.59
C VAL A 133 -1.44 -26.00 -24.03
N LYS A 134 -0.47 -25.10 -24.23
CA LYS A 134 -0.14 -24.55 -25.55
C LYS A 134 0.74 -25.46 -26.44
N ARG A 135 1.15 -26.61 -25.93
CA ARG A 135 2.01 -27.59 -26.61
C ARG A 135 3.30 -26.97 -27.18
N THR A 136 3.95 -26.14 -26.36
CA THR A 136 5.17 -25.41 -26.73
C THR A 136 6.17 -25.40 -25.57
N ASN A 137 7.36 -24.87 -25.80
CA ASN A 137 8.38 -24.72 -24.77
C ASN A 137 8.21 -23.38 -24.02
N PHE A 138 8.84 -23.24 -22.86
CA PHE A 138 8.96 -21.98 -22.14
C PHE A 138 10.41 -21.70 -21.78
N ARG A 139 10.73 -20.43 -21.56
CA ARG A 139 12.00 -19.98 -20.99
C ARG A 139 11.77 -18.77 -20.09
N LEU A 140 12.63 -18.59 -19.10
CA LEU A 140 12.70 -17.36 -18.34
C LEU A 140 13.25 -16.23 -19.21
N ALA A 141 12.89 -15.00 -18.88
CA ALA A 141 13.46 -13.81 -19.51
C ALA A 141 14.95 -13.67 -19.13
N LYS A 142 15.69 -12.97 -19.96
CA LYS A 142 17.04 -12.52 -19.66
C LYS A 142 16.97 -11.20 -18.88
N PRO A 143 18.02 -10.78 -18.16
CA PRO A 143 18.01 -9.54 -17.37
C PRO A 143 17.60 -8.29 -18.18
N GLU A 144 17.98 -8.21 -19.46
CA GLU A 144 17.61 -7.11 -20.35
C GLU A 144 16.11 -7.11 -20.68
N GLU A 145 15.51 -8.30 -20.78
CA GLU A 145 14.08 -8.49 -21.03
C GLU A 145 13.26 -8.21 -19.76
N GLU A 146 13.76 -8.61 -18.57
CA GLU A 146 13.14 -8.29 -17.28
C GLU A 146 13.07 -6.78 -17.03
N SER A 147 14.10 -6.02 -17.44
CA SER A 147 14.16 -4.58 -17.26
C SER A 147 13.04 -3.80 -18.00
N VAL A 148 12.42 -4.42 -18.98
CA VAL A 148 11.27 -3.86 -19.73
C VAL A 148 9.94 -4.55 -19.39
N GLY A 149 9.89 -5.26 -18.24
CA GLY A 149 8.67 -5.85 -17.71
C GLY A 149 8.29 -7.21 -18.28
N ILE A 150 9.21 -7.88 -19.00
CA ILE A 150 9.02 -9.24 -19.48
C ILE A 150 9.59 -10.19 -18.43
N ASP A 151 8.75 -11.02 -17.84
CA ASP A 151 9.21 -12.02 -16.87
C ASP A 151 9.59 -13.33 -17.59
N GLU A 152 8.84 -13.73 -18.65
CA GLU A 152 9.04 -15.03 -19.31
C GLU A 152 8.50 -15.08 -20.77
N TYR A 153 8.84 -16.21 -21.43
CA TYR A 153 8.29 -16.57 -22.72
C TYR A 153 7.66 -17.97 -22.72
N VAL A 154 6.50 -18.07 -23.35
CA VAL A 154 5.89 -19.37 -23.71
C VAL A 154 5.78 -19.42 -25.23
N GLY A 155 6.59 -20.28 -25.86
CA GLY A 155 6.86 -20.19 -27.29
C GLY A 155 7.55 -18.88 -27.62
N ASN A 156 6.96 -18.10 -28.52
CA ASN A 156 7.44 -16.78 -28.96
C ASN A 156 6.68 -15.62 -28.29
N VAL A 157 5.78 -15.90 -27.35
CA VAL A 157 4.95 -14.88 -26.70
C VAL A 157 5.55 -14.52 -25.35
N ALA A 158 5.77 -13.21 -25.14
CA ALA A 158 6.25 -12.65 -23.87
C ALA A 158 5.09 -12.52 -22.88
N TYR A 159 5.36 -12.85 -21.62
CA TYR A 159 4.41 -12.77 -20.53
C TYR A 159 5.01 -12.09 -19.31
N SER A 160 4.13 -11.48 -18.49
CA SER A 160 4.43 -11.07 -17.13
C SER A 160 3.51 -11.79 -16.16
N ILE A 161 4.08 -12.42 -15.13
CA ILE A 161 3.32 -13.20 -14.13
C ILE A 161 3.15 -12.37 -12.87
N LYS A 162 1.91 -12.07 -12.52
CA LYS A 162 1.58 -11.27 -11.33
C LYS A 162 0.50 -11.94 -10.47
N PRO A 163 0.52 -11.74 -9.15
CA PRO A 163 -0.60 -12.16 -8.31
C PRO A 163 -1.88 -11.38 -8.69
N ASN A 164 -3.04 -11.99 -8.52
CA ASN A 164 -4.32 -11.38 -8.89
C ASN A 164 -4.60 -10.06 -8.15
N THR A 165 -4.00 -9.85 -6.97
CA THR A 165 -4.04 -8.59 -6.22
C THR A 165 -3.41 -7.42 -6.99
N TYR A 166 -2.56 -7.69 -7.98
CA TYR A 166 -1.96 -6.66 -8.84
C TYR A 166 -3.01 -5.89 -9.65
N LYS A 167 -4.12 -6.53 -10.03
CA LYS A 167 -5.24 -5.89 -10.77
C LYS A 167 -5.86 -4.72 -10.01
N THR A 168 -5.78 -4.71 -8.69
CA THR A 168 -6.38 -3.68 -7.81
C THR A 168 -5.40 -2.61 -7.34
N MET A 169 -4.11 -2.73 -7.70
CA MET A 169 -3.07 -1.78 -7.33
C MET A 169 -3.06 -0.57 -8.28
N SER A 170 -3.75 0.51 -7.90
CA SER A 170 -3.88 1.75 -8.68
C SER A 170 -2.58 2.57 -8.85
N ARG A 171 -1.45 2.16 -8.27
CA ARG A 171 -0.20 2.93 -8.24
C ARG A 171 0.93 2.44 -9.15
N LEU A 172 0.76 1.31 -9.82
CA LEU A 172 1.78 0.78 -10.74
C LEU A 172 1.27 0.93 -12.17
N SER A 173 1.35 2.14 -12.70
CA SER A 173 1.20 2.40 -14.14
C SER A 173 2.50 2.09 -14.86
N GLU A 174 3.06 0.90 -14.67
CA GLU A 174 3.98 0.36 -15.64
C GLU A 174 3.15 -0.04 -16.86
N SER A 175 3.35 0.63 -17.99
CA SER A 175 2.77 0.19 -19.27
C SER A 175 3.53 -1.06 -19.73
N ILE A 176 3.19 -2.19 -19.11
CA ILE A 176 3.76 -3.49 -19.48
C ILE A 176 3.08 -3.92 -20.78
N ASN A 177 3.77 -3.80 -21.89
CA ASN A 177 3.25 -4.13 -23.22
C ASN A 177 3.45 -5.62 -23.56
N VAL A 178 3.10 -6.51 -22.58
CA VAL A 178 3.18 -7.96 -22.72
C VAL A 178 1.91 -8.62 -22.21
N LYS A 179 1.63 -9.85 -22.61
CA LYS A 179 0.48 -10.60 -22.10
C LYS A 179 0.65 -10.89 -20.61
N MET A 180 -0.44 -10.74 -19.88
CA MET A 180 -0.43 -10.93 -18.42
C MET A 180 -0.90 -12.34 -18.07
N ILE A 181 -0.21 -12.95 -17.11
CA ILE A 181 -0.66 -14.14 -16.41
C ILE A 181 -0.93 -13.77 -14.96
N TYR A 182 -2.16 -13.94 -14.52
CA TYR A 182 -2.53 -13.70 -13.13
C TYR A 182 -2.66 -15.02 -12.39
N TYR A 183 -2.25 -15.04 -11.13
CA TYR A 183 -2.41 -16.21 -10.30
C TYR A 183 -2.98 -15.89 -8.91
N THR A 184 -3.71 -16.86 -8.36
CA THR A 184 -4.23 -16.83 -6.99
C THR A 184 -3.77 -18.09 -6.26
N LYS A 185 -3.12 -17.92 -5.10
CA LYS A 185 -2.79 -19.04 -4.22
C LYS A 185 -4.04 -19.46 -3.44
N THR A 186 -4.42 -20.73 -3.55
CA THR A 186 -5.54 -21.33 -2.81
C THR A 186 -5.03 -22.38 -1.82
N LYS A 187 -5.91 -22.89 -0.98
CA LYS A 187 -5.53 -23.99 -0.04
C LYS A 187 -5.11 -25.27 -0.77
N SER A 188 -5.62 -25.49 -1.98
CA SER A 188 -5.38 -26.70 -2.79
C SER A 188 -4.30 -26.53 -3.87
N GLY A 189 -3.79 -25.29 -4.09
CA GLY A 189 -2.79 -25.04 -5.13
C GLY A 189 -2.79 -23.62 -5.66
N ILE A 190 -2.59 -23.47 -6.96
CA ILE A 190 -2.51 -22.19 -7.65
C ILE A 190 -3.51 -22.18 -8.81
N GLU A 191 -4.42 -21.22 -8.79
CA GLU A 191 -5.30 -20.93 -9.91
C GLU A 191 -4.61 -19.92 -10.83
N ILE A 192 -4.70 -20.14 -12.14
CA ILE A 192 -4.03 -19.35 -13.18
C ILE A 192 -5.08 -18.81 -14.14
N GLU A 193 -5.02 -17.52 -14.40
CA GLU A 193 -5.84 -16.82 -15.39
C GLU A 193 -4.91 -16.17 -16.44
N PHE A 194 -5.10 -16.49 -17.71
CA PHE A 194 -4.32 -15.93 -18.82
C PHE A 194 -5.16 -15.87 -20.10
N GLU A 195 -4.79 -14.96 -20.99
CA GLU A 195 -5.41 -14.84 -22.31
C GLU A 195 -4.79 -15.87 -23.27
N GLU A 196 -5.64 -16.53 -24.08
CA GLU A 196 -5.22 -17.49 -25.10
C GLU A 196 -4.44 -16.85 -26.26
#